data_5ffc7869f7f36e070b0eead091b491a4
#
_entry.id   5ffc7869f7f36e070b0eead091b491a4
#
_cell.length_a   1.000
_cell.length_b   1.000
_cell.length_c   1.000
_cell.angle_alpha   90.00
_cell.angle_beta   90.00
_cell.angle_gamma   90.00
#
_symmetry.space_group_name_H-M   'P 1'
#
loop_
_entity.id
_entity.type
_entity.pdbx_description
1 polymer ?
#
loop_
_entity_poly.entity_id
_entity_poly.type
_entity_poly.pdbx_seq_one_letter_code
_entity_poly.pdbx_strand_id
1 'polypeptide(L)'
;MTATEIASQLSTRLDTLIEDETQAFLDRQGASKAMSERARRLAGGATSSWQVAEPHAVWLSHGLGSKTYDVDGNEYSDFHGGYGVSLAGHAHPAIVEAVSARVARGTHFAQPTEDSVVVADNLAERFGQPLRRFGNSGTESTMDAVHLMRAATGRDRIIKVEGGYHGHHDSVMVSVLPEDVGDLGPVDAPTPFPENTGIPAATMDLTMIVPFNNLPAVEAALERHPGEVAGMILEPIMMNAGIIHPQDGYLQALKDLLHAHGALLTFDEVKTGLTVGPGGASGLFGVTPDLVCVAKALGGGLSTSAIGGSTVMELIVRREYEQVGTFNGNPLAMAAARAMLTEVVTPQAYAHLDRLRDRMRDGLQAVIDRYDAPWLVVTAGAKGCVSFMPGRIRNFRDFRALDGRYGHAHWLVQHNRGAFLPPWGKVEQWLISVQHTDADVDRFVANFGHLADQLLGEPV
;
A
#
# COMPACT_ATOMS: atom_id res chain seq x y z
N MET A 1 -40.04 10.49 -4.16
CA MET A 1 -38.86 11.15 -4.76
C MET A 1 -38.32 10.31 -5.90
N THR A 2 -37.88 10.91 -6.97
CA THR A 2 -37.22 10.22 -8.07
C THR A 2 -35.76 9.87 -7.68
N ALA A 3 -35.15 8.88 -8.34
CA ALA A 3 -33.74 8.56 -8.11
C ALA A 3 -32.80 9.76 -8.31
N THR A 4 -33.14 10.65 -9.26
CA THR A 4 -32.39 11.89 -9.52
C THR A 4 -32.51 12.89 -8.37
N GLU A 5 -33.68 13.04 -7.76
CA GLU A 5 -33.90 13.90 -6.59
C GLU A 5 -33.14 13.39 -5.36
N ILE A 6 -33.12 12.05 -5.15
CA ILE A 6 -32.37 11.40 -4.06
C ILE A 6 -30.86 11.63 -4.26
N ALA A 7 -30.34 11.42 -5.46
CA ALA A 7 -28.93 11.65 -5.76
C ALA A 7 -28.51 13.12 -5.58
N SER A 8 -29.37 14.07 -5.98
CA SER A 8 -29.12 15.51 -5.78
C SER A 8 -29.09 15.89 -4.31
N GLN A 9 -30.03 15.37 -3.51
CA GLN A 9 -30.06 15.63 -2.06
C GLN A 9 -28.83 15.03 -1.35
N LEU A 10 -28.43 13.81 -1.72
CA LEU A 10 -27.26 13.18 -1.16
C LEU A 10 -25.97 13.95 -1.51
N SER A 11 -25.84 14.43 -2.76
CA SER A 11 -24.74 15.30 -3.17
C SER A 11 -24.67 16.59 -2.34
N THR A 12 -25.81 17.26 -2.12
CA THR A 12 -25.87 18.48 -1.31
C THR A 12 -25.48 18.22 0.14
N ARG A 13 -25.97 17.12 0.75
CA ARG A 13 -25.59 16.74 2.11
C ARG A 13 -24.09 16.44 2.22
N LEU A 14 -23.51 15.79 1.22
CA LEU A 14 -22.09 15.48 1.18
C LEU A 14 -21.24 16.77 1.11
N ASP A 15 -21.60 17.71 0.25
CA ASP A 15 -20.90 19.01 0.15
C ASP A 15 -21.00 19.80 1.47
N THR A 16 -22.19 19.88 2.08
CA THR A 16 -22.39 20.52 3.40
C THR A 16 -21.55 19.85 4.48
N LEU A 17 -21.53 18.51 4.53
CA LEU A 17 -20.73 17.79 5.51
C LEU A 17 -19.23 18.07 5.35
N ILE A 18 -18.73 18.12 4.12
CA ILE A 18 -17.33 18.46 3.84
C ILE A 18 -17.02 19.90 4.30
N GLU A 19 -17.89 20.85 4.06
CA GLU A 19 -17.72 22.25 4.51
C GLU A 19 -17.65 22.32 6.04
N ASP A 20 -18.60 21.71 6.75
CA ASP A 20 -18.67 21.72 8.21
C ASP A 20 -17.47 21.02 8.85
N GLU A 21 -17.10 19.85 8.34
CA GLU A 21 -15.96 19.08 8.86
C GLU A 21 -14.62 19.74 8.50
N THR A 22 -14.52 20.42 7.37
CA THR A 22 -13.34 21.24 7.02
C THR A 22 -13.17 22.39 8.01
N GLN A 23 -14.26 23.08 8.37
CA GLN A 23 -14.19 24.14 9.38
C GLN A 23 -13.77 23.58 10.75
N ALA A 24 -14.33 22.45 11.17
CA ALA A 24 -13.96 21.77 12.40
C ALA A 24 -12.48 21.34 12.41
N PHE A 25 -11.94 20.89 11.27
CA PHE A 25 -10.52 20.59 11.09
C PHE A 25 -9.67 21.87 11.29
N LEU A 26 -10.02 22.96 10.62
CA LEU A 26 -9.27 24.23 10.69
C LEU A 26 -9.25 24.79 12.12
N ASP A 27 -10.35 24.69 12.85
CA ASP A 27 -10.46 25.17 14.23
C ASP A 27 -9.55 24.40 15.20
N ARG A 28 -9.21 23.16 14.89
CA ARG A 28 -8.39 22.27 15.73
C ARG A 28 -6.91 22.24 15.33
N GLN A 29 -6.53 22.73 14.16
CA GLN A 29 -5.22 22.51 13.53
C GLN A 29 -4.41 23.82 13.38
N GLY A 30 -4.49 24.72 14.37
CA GLY A 30 -3.83 26.02 14.32
C GLY A 30 -2.30 25.95 14.27
N ALA A 31 -1.67 25.06 15.06
CA ALA A 31 -0.23 24.87 15.05
C ALA A 31 0.22 24.13 13.79
N SER A 32 -0.50 23.13 13.31
CA SER A 32 -0.27 22.47 12.02
C SER A 32 -0.33 23.44 10.86
N LYS A 33 -1.29 24.36 10.85
CA LYS A 33 -1.38 25.44 9.86
C LYS A 33 -0.15 26.35 9.90
N ALA A 34 0.25 26.79 11.09
CA ALA A 34 1.45 27.63 11.27
C ALA A 34 2.72 26.90 10.83
N MET A 35 2.84 25.58 11.06
CA MET A 35 3.96 24.76 10.56
C MET A 35 3.95 24.68 9.03
N SER A 36 2.80 24.48 8.39
CA SER A 36 2.66 24.49 6.92
C SER A 36 3.11 25.83 6.32
N GLU A 37 2.76 26.96 6.95
CA GLU A 37 3.22 28.30 6.55
C GLU A 37 4.75 28.48 6.70
N ARG A 38 5.37 27.83 7.70
CA ARG A 38 6.82 27.85 7.91
C ARG A 38 7.57 26.92 6.95
N ALA A 39 6.90 25.90 6.43
CA ALA A 39 7.50 24.84 5.60
C ALA A 39 7.86 25.31 4.16
N ARG A 40 8.03 26.61 3.92
CA ARG A 40 8.28 27.22 2.59
C ARG A 40 9.56 26.73 1.90
N ARG A 41 10.49 26.13 2.65
CA ARG A 41 11.74 25.56 2.10
C ARG A 41 11.60 24.10 1.71
N LEU A 42 10.53 23.45 2.11
CA LEU A 42 10.16 22.13 1.63
C LEU A 42 9.38 22.30 0.32
N ALA A 43 9.86 21.70 -0.74
CA ALA A 43 9.17 21.77 -2.03
C ALA A 43 7.76 21.15 -1.88
N GLY A 44 6.73 21.91 -2.25
CA GLY A 44 5.34 21.51 -2.03
C GLY A 44 4.85 21.58 -0.59
N GLY A 45 5.62 22.16 0.35
CA GLY A 45 5.23 22.36 1.75
C GLY A 45 5.30 21.12 2.64
N ALA A 46 5.80 19.98 2.13
CA ALA A 46 5.96 18.74 2.88
C ALA A 46 7.22 17.98 2.43
N THR A 47 7.60 16.91 3.13
CA THR A 47 8.79 16.11 2.78
C THR A 47 8.52 15.12 1.64
N SER A 48 7.25 14.85 1.33
CA SER A 48 6.81 14.02 0.22
C SER A 48 5.44 14.50 -0.25
N SER A 49 5.13 14.34 -1.55
CA SER A 49 3.85 14.72 -2.12
C SER A 49 2.66 14.04 -1.43
N TRP A 50 2.84 12.84 -0.90
CA TRP A 50 1.79 12.09 -0.20
C TRP A 50 1.58 12.51 1.26
N GLN A 51 2.30 13.51 1.75
CA GLN A 51 2.13 14.07 3.09
C GLN A 51 1.35 15.40 3.07
N VAL A 52 0.96 15.84 1.88
CA VAL A 52 0.08 17.01 1.74
C VAL A 52 -1.37 16.57 1.92
N ALA A 53 -2.16 17.32 2.65
CA ALA A 53 -3.60 17.11 2.84
C ALA A 53 -4.35 18.42 2.55
N GLU A 54 -5.62 18.33 2.24
CA GLU A 54 -6.50 19.48 2.19
C GLU A 54 -7.38 19.54 3.45
N PRO A 55 -7.43 20.72 4.11
CA PRO A 55 -6.95 22.05 3.67
C PRO A 55 -5.45 22.29 3.86
N HIS A 56 -4.75 21.53 4.71
CA HIS A 56 -3.28 21.56 4.87
C HIS A 56 -2.79 20.27 5.54
N ALA A 57 -1.47 20.02 5.47
CA ALA A 57 -0.87 18.86 6.11
C ALA A 57 -1.08 18.85 7.64
N VAL A 58 -1.30 17.68 8.22
CA VAL A 58 -1.30 17.46 9.67
C VAL A 58 0.14 17.19 10.11
N TRP A 59 0.67 18.05 10.99
CA TRP A 59 2.03 17.91 11.50
C TRP A 59 2.03 17.10 12.79
N LEU A 60 2.69 15.96 12.76
CA LEU A 60 2.76 15.04 13.89
C LEU A 60 3.97 15.36 14.76
N SER A 61 3.83 15.15 16.07
CA SER A 61 4.88 15.34 17.07
C SER A 61 5.52 14.01 17.48
N HIS A 62 4.73 12.98 17.76
CA HIS A 62 5.18 11.64 18.17
C HIS A 62 4.08 10.60 18.01
N GLY A 63 4.45 9.33 18.23
CA GLY A 63 3.51 8.21 18.26
C GLY A 63 3.89 7.23 19.38
N LEU A 64 2.88 6.59 20.01
CA LEU A 64 3.04 5.58 21.04
C LEU A 64 1.92 4.54 20.96
N GLY A 65 2.27 3.28 20.87
CA GLY A 65 1.29 2.21 20.76
C GLY A 65 0.47 2.30 19.48
N SER A 66 -0.83 2.30 19.61
CA SER A 66 -1.77 2.52 18.50
C SER A 66 -2.07 4.01 18.24
N LYS A 67 -1.39 4.92 18.93
CA LYS A 67 -1.72 6.35 18.92
C LYS A 67 -0.67 7.18 18.22
N THR A 68 -1.13 8.26 17.59
CA THR A 68 -0.29 9.35 17.12
C THR A 68 -0.80 10.68 17.64
N TYR A 69 0.11 11.65 17.76
CA TYR A 69 -0.16 12.96 18.36
C TYR A 69 0.32 14.05 17.41
N ASP A 70 -0.51 15.05 17.17
CA ASP A 70 -0.13 16.18 16.35
C ASP A 70 0.56 17.29 17.16
N VAL A 71 1.01 18.33 16.48
CA VAL A 71 1.65 19.50 17.10
C VAL A 71 0.65 20.42 17.79
N ASP A 72 -0.63 20.23 17.56
CA ASP A 72 -1.73 20.93 18.23
C ASP A 72 -2.13 20.24 19.55
N GLY A 73 -1.56 19.05 19.83
CA GLY A 73 -1.82 18.26 21.04
C GLY A 73 -3.02 17.32 20.93
N ASN A 74 -3.57 17.13 19.76
CA ASN A 74 -4.64 16.15 19.56
C ASN A 74 -4.08 14.73 19.52
N GLU A 75 -4.82 13.79 20.13
CA GLU A 75 -4.56 12.35 20.08
C GLU A 75 -5.45 11.68 19.04
N TYR A 76 -4.86 10.75 18.28
CA TYR A 76 -5.57 9.94 17.31
C TYR A 76 -5.26 8.46 17.46
N SER A 77 -6.25 7.57 17.27
CA SER A 77 -6.00 6.17 16.92
C SER A 77 -5.45 6.12 15.49
N ASP A 78 -4.21 5.63 15.32
CA ASP A 78 -3.50 5.71 14.03
C ASP A 78 -3.83 4.54 13.11
N PHE A 79 -4.85 4.70 12.31
CA PHE A 79 -5.20 3.78 11.22
C PHE A 79 -4.51 4.14 9.89
N HIS A 80 -3.76 5.24 9.82
CA HIS A 80 -2.93 5.57 8.66
C HIS A 80 -1.78 4.58 8.52
N GLY A 81 -1.08 4.32 9.62
CA GLY A 81 0.00 3.34 9.68
C GLY A 81 1.11 3.55 8.64
N GLY A 82 1.34 4.80 8.19
CA GLY A 82 2.40 5.10 7.22
C GLY A 82 2.24 4.35 5.89
N TYR A 83 1.03 4.23 5.35
CA TYR A 83 0.73 3.48 4.13
C TYR A 83 1.09 1.98 4.20
N GLY A 84 1.07 1.39 5.39
CA GLY A 84 1.37 -0.03 5.60
C GLY A 84 2.72 -0.30 6.27
N VAL A 85 3.39 0.73 6.81
CA VAL A 85 4.67 0.62 7.52
C VAL A 85 4.49 0.19 8.97
N SER A 86 3.56 0.82 9.70
CA SER A 86 3.45 0.73 11.16
C SER A 86 2.61 -0.47 11.63
N LEU A 87 2.84 -1.66 11.05
CA LEU A 87 2.19 -2.89 11.51
C LEU A 87 2.55 -3.20 12.98
N ALA A 88 3.75 -2.81 13.42
CA ALA A 88 4.14 -2.88 14.83
C ALA A 88 3.44 -1.85 15.72
N GLY A 89 2.77 -0.84 15.16
CA GLY A 89 2.39 0.37 15.87
C GLY A 89 3.60 1.29 16.12
N HIS A 90 3.43 2.28 16.98
CA HIS A 90 4.46 3.25 17.30
C HIS A 90 5.26 2.84 18.53
N ALA A 91 6.58 3.10 18.50
CA ALA A 91 7.50 2.85 19.59
C ALA A 91 7.33 1.46 20.24
N HIS A 92 7.19 0.42 19.41
CA HIS A 92 7.04 -0.95 19.91
C HIS A 92 8.27 -1.36 20.73
N PRO A 93 8.12 -1.86 21.97
CA PRO A 93 9.24 -2.10 22.89
C PRO A 93 10.38 -2.93 22.29
N ALA A 94 10.08 -4.04 21.61
CA ALA A 94 11.09 -4.89 21.01
C ALA A 94 11.92 -4.14 19.92
N ILE A 95 11.27 -3.29 19.11
CA ILE A 95 11.95 -2.51 18.08
C ILE A 95 12.80 -1.40 18.73
N VAL A 96 12.25 -0.69 19.72
CA VAL A 96 12.98 0.35 20.45
C VAL A 96 14.23 -0.22 21.11
N GLU A 97 14.13 -1.38 21.77
CA GLU A 97 15.26 -2.07 22.40
C GLU A 97 16.32 -2.46 21.37
N ALA A 98 15.93 -3.16 20.29
CA ALA A 98 16.85 -3.60 19.24
C ALA A 98 17.58 -2.42 18.57
N VAL A 99 16.84 -1.36 18.22
CA VAL A 99 17.41 -0.15 17.61
C VAL A 99 18.35 0.58 18.55
N SER A 100 17.95 0.78 19.83
CA SER A 100 18.77 1.46 20.83
C SER A 100 20.07 0.70 21.12
N ALA A 101 19.99 -0.63 21.27
CA ALA A 101 21.17 -1.47 21.45
C ALA A 101 22.10 -1.42 20.23
N ARG A 102 21.55 -1.35 19.01
CA ARG A 102 22.33 -1.27 17.78
C ARG A 102 23.00 0.10 17.61
N VAL A 103 22.29 1.20 17.88
CA VAL A 103 22.86 2.56 17.81
C VAL A 103 24.11 2.68 18.69
N ALA A 104 24.06 2.12 19.90
CA ALA A 104 25.21 2.14 20.84
C ALA A 104 26.44 1.35 20.33
N ARG A 105 26.28 0.48 19.30
CA ARG A 105 27.34 -0.37 18.73
C ARG A 105 27.73 0.01 17.31
N GLY A 106 27.15 1.08 16.77
CA GLY A 106 27.36 1.58 15.41
C GLY A 106 26.23 1.23 14.45
N THR A 107 25.98 2.14 13.52
CA THR A 107 24.82 2.13 12.63
C THR A 107 25.15 1.78 11.18
N HIS A 108 26.45 1.90 10.78
CA HIS A 108 26.88 1.65 9.41
C HIS A 108 28.35 1.20 9.37
N PHE A 109 28.63 0.08 8.70
CA PHE A 109 29.98 -0.49 8.62
C PHE A 109 30.44 -0.76 7.19
N ALA A 110 29.59 -0.57 6.17
CA ALA A 110 29.78 -1.08 4.81
C ALA A 110 30.12 -2.59 4.76
N GLN A 111 29.69 -3.32 5.80
CA GLN A 111 29.86 -4.77 5.96
C GLN A 111 28.59 -5.35 6.58
N PRO A 112 28.26 -6.62 6.28
CA PRO A 112 27.09 -7.29 6.84
C PRO A 112 27.21 -7.52 8.35
N THR A 113 26.06 -7.69 9.02
CA THR A 113 25.93 -8.12 10.41
C THR A 113 25.12 -9.39 10.50
N GLU A 114 25.19 -10.10 11.64
CA GLU A 114 24.40 -11.32 11.90
C GLU A 114 22.90 -11.09 11.71
N ASP A 115 22.38 -9.89 12.06
CA ASP A 115 20.98 -9.55 11.90
C ASP A 115 20.49 -9.74 10.45
N SER A 116 21.35 -9.44 9.46
CA SER A 116 20.99 -9.63 8.05
C SER A 116 20.81 -11.10 7.66
N VAL A 117 21.55 -12.00 8.29
CA VAL A 117 21.40 -13.46 8.09
C VAL A 117 20.06 -13.93 8.67
N VAL A 118 19.77 -13.55 9.92
CA VAL A 118 18.51 -13.92 10.58
C VAL A 118 17.30 -13.39 9.81
N VAL A 119 17.38 -12.16 9.30
CA VAL A 119 16.30 -11.57 8.47
C VAL A 119 16.15 -12.34 7.15
N ALA A 120 17.26 -12.68 6.49
CA ALA A 120 17.22 -13.42 5.23
C ALA A 120 16.62 -14.83 5.40
N ASP A 121 17.03 -15.57 6.44
CA ASP A 121 16.52 -16.91 6.75
C ASP A 121 15.02 -16.86 7.04
N ASN A 122 14.57 -15.91 7.86
CA ASN A 122 13.16 -15.74 8.21
C ASN A 122 12.29 -15.40 6.99
N LEU A 123 12.77 -14.50 6.12
CA LEU A 123 12.08 -14.17 4.87
C LEU A 123 12.07 -15.35 3.89
N ALA A 124 13.16 -16.14 3.83
CA ALA A 124 13.22 -17.34 2.99
C ALA A 124 12.15 -18.37 3.41
N GLU A 125 12.01 -18.60 4.71
CA GLU A 125 10.97 -19.47 5.25
C GLU A 125 9.56 -18.97 4.96
N ARG A 126 9.29 -17.68 5.20
CA ARG A 126 7.96 -17.09 5.01
C ARG A 126 7.48 -17.08 3.57
N PHE A 127 8.37 -16.77 2.63
CA PHE A 127 8.02 -16.60 1.21
C PHE A 127 8.41 -17.77 0.31
N GLY A 128 9.01 -18.82 0.87
CA GLY A 128 9.37 -20.03 0.12
C GLY A 128 10.44 -19.82 -0.96
N GLN A 129 11.29 -18.79 -0.80
CA GLN A 129 12.34 -18.46 -1.77
C GLN A 129 13.69 -18.35 -1.07
N PRO A 130 14.75 -19.02 -1.57
CA PRO A 130 15.97 -19.23 -0.78
C PRO A 130 16.94 -18.05 -0.76
N LEU A 131 16.94 -17.18 -1.79
CA LEU A 131 17.95 -16.14 -1.94
C LEU A 131 17.33 -14.75 -1.74
N ARG A 132 18.08 -13.87 -1.04
CA ARG A 132 17.66 -12.50 -0.73
C ARG A 132 18.77 -11.48 -0.97
N ARG A 133 18.37 -10.26 -1.32
CA ARG A 133 19.15 -9.04 -1.24
C ARG A 133 18.33 -7.96 -0.55
N PHE A 134 19.03 -7.04 0.11
CA PHE A 134 18.40 -5.93 0.83
C PHE A 134 18.60 -4.62 0.08
N GLY A 135 17.64 -3.72 0.23
CA GLY A 135 17.65 -2.33 -0.22
C GLY A 135 17.11 -1.43 0.89
N ASN A 136 16.85 -0.17 0.58
CA ASN A 136 16.36 0.82 1.54
C ASN A 136 14.89 1.18 1.32
N SER A 137 14.33 0.86 0.16
CA SER A 137 12.95 1.20 -0.20
C SER A 137 12.33 0.15 -1.13
N GLY A 138 10.98 0.11 -1.16
CA GLY A 138 10.25 -0.69 -2.12
C GLY A 138 10.60 -0.33 -3.56
N THR A 139 10.88 0.96 -3.84
CA THR A 139 11.32 1.44 -5.16
C THR A 139 12.61 0.77 -5.61
N GLU A 140 13.61 0.65 -4.72
CA GLU A 140 14.86 -0.04 -5.05
C GLU A 140 14.62 -1.52 -5.33
N SER A 141 13.81 -2.21 -4.50
CA SER A 141 13.50 -3.63 -4.72
C SER A 141 12.76 -3.89 -6.03
N THR A 142 11.81 -3.05 -6.40
CA THR A 142 11.06 -3.21 -7.66
C THR A 142 11.90 -2.82 -8.87
N MET A 143 12.81 -1.85 -8.74
CA MET A 143 13.80 -1.52 -9.76
C MET A 143 14.74 -2.71 -10.01
N ASP A 144 15.28 -3.30 -8.94
CA ASP A 144 16.11 -4.52 -9.05
C ASP A 144 15.33 -5.68 -9.67
N ALA A 145 14.04 -5.84 -9.33
CA ALA A 145 13.21 -6.90 -9.91
C ALA A 145 13.06 -6.74 -11.42
N VAL A 146 12.80 -5.52 -11.91
CA VAL A 146 12.72 -5.25 -13.36
C VAL A 146 14.06 -5.52 -14.04
N HIS A 147 15.18 -5.08 -13.45
CA HIS A 147 16.52 -5.35 -14.01
C HIS A 147 16.83 -6.85 -14.03
N LEU A 148 16.51 -7.58 -12.95
CA LEU A 148 16.73 -9.03 -12.87
C LEU A 148 15.89 -9.80 -13.89
N MET A 149 14.61 -9.42 -14.09
CA MET A 149 13.78 -10.03 -15.15
C MET A 149 14.40 -9.83 -16.52
N ARG A 150 14.85 -8.60 -16.83
CA ARG A 150 15.52 -8.27 -18.09
C ARG A 150 16.83 -9.04 -18.26
N ALA A 151 17.66 -9.07 -17.23
CA ALA A 151 18.94 -9.77 -17.26
C ALA A 151 18.78 -11.31 -17.43
N ALA A 152 17.79 -11.91 -16.77
CA ALA A 152 17.54 -13.33 -16.83
C ALA A 152 17.00 -13.80 -18.20
N THR A 153 16.22 -12.94 -18.86
CA THR A 153 15.54 -13.29 -20.12
C THR A 153 16.24 -12.74 -21.36
N GLY A 154 17.10 -11.73 -21.21
CA GLY A 154 17.68 -10.98 -22.34
C GLY A 154 16.64 -10.13 -23.10
N ARG A 155 15.52 -9.78 -22.47
CA ARG A 155 14.38 -9.06 -23.06
C ARG A 155 14.15 -7.73 -22.36
N ASP A 156 13.57 -6.74 -23.02
CA ASP A 156 13.48 -5.37 -22.51
C ASP A 156 12.10 -4.99 -21.97
N ARG A 157 11.03 -5.53 -22.57
CA ARG A 157 9.66 -5.14 -22.23
C ARG A 157 9.20 -5.75 -20.93
N ILE A 158 8.38 -4.99 -20.17
CA ILE A 158 7.67 -5.50 -19.00
C ILE A 158 6.17 -5.25 -19.13
N ILE A 159 5.39 -6.04 -18.42
CA ILE A 159 3.95 -5.83 -18.21
C ILE A 159 3.72 -5.35 -16.79
N LYS A 160 2.83 -4.38 -16.59
CA LYS A 160 2.28 -4.02 -15.29
C LYS A 160 0.77 -3.80 -15.37
N VAL A 161 0.12 -3.78 -14.22
CA VAL A 161 -1.32 -3.54 -14.12
C VAL A 161 -1.63 -2.04 -14.15
N GLU A 162 -2.70 -1.65 -14.85
CA GLU A 162 -3.30 -0.30 -14.79
C GLU A 162 -3.67 0.04 -13.34
N GLY A 163 -3.25 1.19 -12.83
CA GLY A 163 -3.46 1.60 -11.44
C GLY A 163 -2.53 0.95 -10.42
N GLY A 164 -1.63 0.03 -10.84
CA GLY A 164 -0.63 -0.58 -9.95
C GLY A 164 0.51 0.40 -9.63
N TYR A 165 0.90 0.50 -8.35
CA TYR A 165 2.02 1.32 -7.91
C TYR A 165 3.18 0.45 -7.42
N HIS A 166 4.36 0.65 -8.02
CA HIS A 166 5.54 -0.18 -7.78
C HIS A 166 6.80 0.65 -7.43
N GLY A 167 6.62 1.84 -6.89
CA GLY A 167 7.73 2.73 -6.56
C GLY A 167 7.95 3.82 -7.60
N HIS A 168 9.01 4.62 -7.40
CA HIS A 168 9.21 5.91 -8.06
C HIS A 168 10.38 5.85 -9.07
N HIS A 169 10.35 4.85 -9.99
CA HIS A 169 11.31 4.76 -11.08
C HIS A 169 10.59 4.66 -12.44
N ASP A 170 11.28 5.09 -13.49
CA ASP A 170 10.70 5.31 -14.82
C ASP A 170 9.93 4.13 -15.41
N SER A 171 10.44 2.90 -15.20
CA SER A 171 9.82 1.70 -15.77
C SER A 171 8.44 1.38 -15.20
N VAL A 172 8.07 1.91 -14.03
CA VAL A 172 6.80 1.59 -13.35
C VAL A 172 5.93 2.79 -13.02
N MET A 173 6.48 4.03 -13.12
CA MET A 173 5.70 5.27 -12.97
C MET A 173 4.92 5.58 -14.26
N VAL A 174 4.21 4.57 -14.73
CA VAL A 174 3.38 4.58 -15.94
C VAL A 174 1.98 4.10 -15.54
N SER A 175 0.95 4.88 -15.83
CA SER A 175 -0.46 4.57 -15.56
C SER A 175 -0.73 4.13 -14.10
N VAL A 176 -0.29 4.93 -13.14
CA VAL A 176 -0.51 4.69 -11.71
C VAL A 176 -1.85 5.28 -11.26
N LEU A 177 -2.01 6.60 -11.41
CA LEU A 177 -3.24 7.32 -11.07
C LEU A 177 -3.61 8.32 -12.18
N PRO A 178 -3.89 7.88 -13.41
CA PRO A 178 -4.20 8.78 -14.52
C PRO A 178 -5.60 9.39 -14.38
N GLU A 179 -5.84 10.17 -13.34
CA GLU A 179 -7.15 10.78 -13.06
C GLU A 179 -7.53 11.84 -14.07
N ASP A 180 -6.57 12.67 -14.49
CA ASP A 180 -6.78 13.81 -15.40
C ASP A 180 -6.71 13.43 -16.89
N VAL A 181 -6.47 12.18 -17.20
CA VAL A 181 -6.36 11.72 -18.58
C VAL A 181 -7.75 11.36 -19.11
N GLY A 182 -8.19 12.03 -20.16
CA GLY A 182 -9.52 11.86 -20.75
C GLY A 182 -9.77 10.45 -21.30
N ASP A 183 -8.86 9.94 -22.12
CA ASP A 183 -8.98 8.63 -22.77
C ASP A 183 -7.86 7.68 -22.34
N LEU A 184 -8.24 6.69 -21.55
CA LEU A 184 -7.32 5.62 -21.13
C LEU A 184 -7.17 4.50 -22.18
N GLY A 185 -7.75 4.65 -23.34
CA GLY A 185 -7.80 3.62 -24.38
C GLY A 185 -8.76 2.46 -24.06
N PRO A 186 -8.78 1.41 -24.87
CA PRO A 186 -9.61 0.23 -24.67
C PRO A 186 -9.34 -0.43 -23.32
N VAL A 187 -10.37 -1.02 -22.69
CA VAL A 187 -10.23 -1.71 -21.39
C VAL A 187 -9.22 -2.85 -21.47
N ASP A 188 -9.20 -3.60 -22.56
CA ASP A 188 -8.31 -4.77 -22.74
C ASP A 188 -6.90 -4.40 -23.22
N ALA A 189 -6.68 -3.15 -23.61
CA ALA A 189 -5.40 -2.63 -24.06
C ALA A 189 -5.26 -1.15 -23.64
N PRO A 190 -5.11 -0.86 -22.34
CA PRO A 190 -4.98 0.49 -21.83
C PRO A 190 -3.81 1.24 -22.49
N THR A 191 -4.00 2.52 -22.77
CA THR A 191 -2.94 3.40 -23.25
C THR A 191 -1.98 3.72 -22.10
N PRO A 192 -0.66 3.52 -22.24
CA PRO A 192 0.31 3.91 -21.24
C PRO A 192 0.40 5.43 -21.09
N PHE A 193 0.41 5.93 -19.85
CA PHE A 193 0.60 7.35 -19.53
C PHE A 193 1.75 7.53 -18.56
N PRO A 194 2.65 8.52 -18.80
CA PRO A 194 3.68 8.85 -17.81
C PRO A 194 3.04 9.57 -16.63
N GLU A 195 3.30 9.09 -15.43
CA GLU A 195 2.84 9.74 -14.19
C GLU A 195 3.57 11.06 -13.91
N ASN A 196 4.79 11.20 -14.42
CA ASN A 196 5.63 12.39 -14.30
C ASN A 196 6.13 12.86 -15.67
N THR A 197 6.23 14.16 -15.84
CA THR A 197 6.69 14.78 -17.08
C THR A 197 8.15 14.47 -17.45
N GLY A 198 8.94 13.96 -16.49
CA GLY A 198 10.36 13.61 -16.68
C GLY A 198 10.61 12.21 -17.22
N ILE A 199 9.59 11.39 -17.42
CA ILE A 199 9.75 10.00 -17.90
C ILE A 199 10.00 10.01 -19.41
N PRO A 200 11.14 9.44 -19.90
CA PRO A 200 11.43 9.39 -21.32
C PRO A 200 10.43 8.49 -22.07
N ALA A 201 9.98 8.94 -23.25
CA ALA A 201 9.08 8.16 -24.11
C ALA A 201 9.65 6.76 -24.43
N ALA A 202 10.95 6.65 -24.67
CA ALA A 202 11.61 5.38 -24.96
C ALA A 202 11.52 4.39 -23.77
N THR A 203 11.54 4.86 -22.52
CA THR A 203 11.33 4.00 -21.34
C THR A 203 9.88 3.59 -21.24
N MET A 204 8.96 4.53 -21.47
CA MET A 204 7.53 4.27 -21.42
C MET A 204 7.09 3.24 -22.48
N ASP A 205 7.69 3.27 -23.67
CA ASP A 205 7.42 2.32 -24.76
C ASP A 205 7.77 0.86 -24.39
N LEU A 206 8.61 0.66 -23.38
CA LEU A 206 8.99 -0.66 -22.87
C LEU A 206 8.04 -1.20 -21.79
N THR A 207 7.06 -0.40 -21.35
CA THR A 207 6.11 -0.80 -20.31
C THR A 207 4.70 -0.95 -20.89
N MET A 208 4.21 -2.19 -20.91
CA MET A 208 2.87 -2.52 -21.37
C MET A 208 1.89 -2.53 -20.19
N ILE A 209 0.70 -1.98 -20.42
CA ILE A 209 -0.34 -1.88 -19.40
C ILE A 209 -1.47 -2.86 -19.71
N VAL A 210 -1.90 -3.61 -18.69
CA VAL A 210 -3.04 -4.53 -18.76
C VAL A 210 -3.99 -4.31 -17.59
N PRO A 211 -5.29 -4.62 -17.70
CA PRO A 211 -6.19 -4.58 -16.55
C PRO A 211 -5.91 -5.75 -15.59
N PHE A 212 -6.15 -5.53 -14.29
CA PHE A 212 -6.12 -6.61 -13.30
C PHE A 212 -7.24 -7.62 -13.53
N ASN A 213 -7.04 -8.88 -13.16
CA ASN A 213 -8.01 -9.96 -13.33
C ASN A 213 -8.40 -10.25 -14.79
N ASN A 214 -7.53 -9.99 -15.77
CA ASN A 214 -7.82 -10.18 -17.18
C ASN A 214 -6.68 -10.94 -17.88
N LEU A 215 -6.70 -12.28 -17.83
CA LEU A 215 -5.70 -13.13 -18.49
C LEU A 215 -5.69 -12.95 -20.01
N PRO A 216 -6.84 -12.85 -20.73
CA PRO A 216 -6.83 -12.60 -22.17
C PRO A 216 -6.08 -11.34 -22.59
N ALA A 217 -6.13 -10.26 -21.78
CA ALA A 217 -5.39 -9.04 -22.07
C ALA A 217 -3.87 -9.24 -21.92
N VAL A 218 -3.45 -10.05 -20.93
CA VAL A 218 -2.04 -10.44 -20.76
C VAL A 218 -1.57 -11.28 -21.93
N GLU A 219 -2.33 -12.28 -22.33
CA GLU A 219 -2.02 -13.14 -23.48
C GLU A 219 -1.89 -12.32 -24.77
N ALA A 220 -2.84 -11.44 -25.06
CA ALA A 220 -2.79 -10.56 -26.21
C ALA A 220 -1.58 -9.60 -26.18
N ALA A 221 -1.13 -9.16 -25.00
CA ALA A 221 0.09 -8.36 -24.84
C ALA A 221 1.35 -9.18 -25.17
N LEU A 222 1.42 -10.43 -24.72
CA LEU A 222 2.52 -11.36 -25.01
C LEU A 222 2.58 -11.73 -26.50
N GLU A 223 1.43 -11.96 -27.12
CA GLU A 223 1.32 -12.29 -28.56
C GLU A 223 1.70 -11.12 -29.48
N ARG A 224 1.44 -9.88 -29.06
CA ARG A 224 1.87 -8.68 -29.82
C ARG A 224 3.39 -8.48 -29.83
N HIS A 225 4.09 -9.02 -28.84
CA HIS A 225 5.53 -8.86 -28.64
C HIS A 225 6.22 -10.21 -28.35
N PRO A 226 6.15 -11.16 -29.30
CA PRO A 226 6.63 -12.51 -29.08
C PRO A 226 8.14 -12.52 -28.83
N GLY A 227 8.55 -13.07 -27.68
CA GLY A 227 9.95 -13.13 -27.29
C GLY A 227 10.60 -11.81 -26.83
N GLU A 228 9.84 -10.72 -26.65
CA GLU A 228 10.36 -9.42 -26.22
C GLU A 228 10.04 -9.10 -24.74
N VAL A 229 9.12 -9.84 -24.10
CA VAL A 229 8.64 -9.55 -22.75
C VAL A 229 9.50 -10.29 -21.74
N ALA A 230 10.17 -9.52 -20.87
CA ALA A 230 10.98 -10.04 -19.76
C ALA A 230 10.13 -10.64 -18.63
N GLY A 231 9.01 -9.99 -18.33
CA GLY A 231 8.12 -10.45 -17.27
C GLY A 231 7.03 -9.45 -16.94
N MET A 232 6.26 -9.81 -15.92
CA MET A 232 5.20 -8.97 -15.36
C MET A 232 5.45 -8.71 -13.87
N ILE A 233 5.26 -7.44 -13.47
CA ILE A 233 5.22 -7.04 -12.06
C ILE A 233 3.80 -6.62 -11.70
N LEU A 234 3.28 -7.13 -10.57
CA LEU A 234 1.99 -6.73 -10.04
C LEU A 234 1.93 -6.81 -8.51
N GLU A 235 1.04 -6.02 -7.93
CA GLU A 235 0.57 -6.24 -6.57
C GLU A 235 -0.37 -7.46 -6.59
N PRO A 236 -0.11 -8.56 -5.85
CA PRO A 236 -0.98 -9.75 -5.89
C PRO A 236 -2.39 -9.51 -5.31
N ILE A 237 -2.54 -8.50 -4.46
CA ILE A 237 -3.78 -7.79 -4.15
C ILE A 237 -3.49 -6.33 -4.46
N MET A 238 -4.25 -5.71 -5.36
CA MET A 238 -4.05 -4.29 -5.64
C MET A 238 -4.45 -3.45 -4.43
N MET A 239 -3.46 -2.83 -3.79
CA MET A 239 -3.66 -2.06 -2.56
C MET A 239 -3.73 -0.55 -2.79
N ASN A 240 -3.36 -0.08 -3.99
CA ASN A 240 -3.29 1.36 -4.27
C ASN A 240 -4.51 1.89 -5.05
N ALA A 241 -5.39 1.00 -5.53
CA ALA A 241 -6.62 1.33 -6.26
C ALA A 241 -7.87 0.76 -5.55
N GLY A 242 -8.03 1.07 -4.25
CA GLY A 242 -8.91 0.32 -3.37
C GLY A 242 -8.26 -1.01 -2.96
N ILE A 243 -8.97 -1.94 -2.40
CA ILE A 243 -8.45 -3.30 -2.17
C ILE A 243 -9.10 -4.22 -3.20
N ILE A 244 -8.36 -4.56 -4.28
CA ILE A 244 -8.88 -5.43 -5.33
C ILE A 244 -8.23 -6.80 -5.19
N HIS A 245 -9.02 -7.79 -4.81
CA HIS A 245 -8.58 -9.17 -4.73
C HIS A 245 -8.43 -9.80 -6.12
N PRO A 246 -7.45 -10.70 -6.30
CA PRO A 246 -7.40 -11.53 -7.49
C PRO A 246 -8.62 -12.46 -7.53
N GLN A 247 -9.11 -12.75 -8.73
CA GLN A 247 -10.10 -13.80 -8.93
C GLN A 247 -9.50 -15.17 -8.59
N ASP A 248 -10.35 -16.12 -8.23
CA ASP A 248 -9.92 -17.48 -7.88
C ASP A 248 -9.09 -18.09 -9.01
N GLY A 249 -7.90 -18.58 -8.68
CA GLY A 249 -6.96 -19.17 -9.64
C GLY A 249 -6.22 -18.19 -10.55
N TYR A 250 -6.55 -16.89 -10.55
CA TYR A 250 -5.94 -15.89 -11.44
C TYR A 250 -4.40 -15.85 -11.34
N LEU A 251 -3.86 -15.78 -10.14
CA LEU A 251 -2.41 -15.63 -9.95
C LEU A 251 -1.62 -16.84 -10.43
N GLN A 252 -2.14 -18.06 -10.23
CA GLN A 252 -1.48 -19.27 -10.74
C GLN A 252 -1.58 -19.34 -12.26
N ALA A 253 -2.76 -19.12 -12.83
CA ALA A 253 -2.95 -19.10 -14.27
C ALA A 253 -2.11 -18.03 -14.96
N LEU A 254 -1.94 -16.86 -14.33
CA LEU A 254 -1.05 -15.81 -14.80
C LEU A 254 0.41 -16.26 -14.83
N LYS A 255 0.89 -16.92 -13.77
CA LYS A 255 2.23 -17.49 -13.73
C LYS A 255 2.45 -18.49 -14.85
N ASP A 256 1.52 -19.41 -15.03
CA ASP A 256 1.62 -20.47 -16.05
C ASP A 256 1.64 -19.87 -17.46
N LEU A 257 0.81 -18.86 -17.72
CA LEU A 257 0.76 -18.11 -18.99
C LEU A 257 2.09 -17.41 -19.28
N LEU A 258 2.63 -16.66 -18.31
CA LEU A 258 3.92 -15.98 -18.44
C LEU A 258 5.06 -16.96 -18.74
N HIS A 259 5.12 -18.06 -17.99
CA HIS A 259 6.13 -19.11 -18.17
C HIS A 259 6.04 -19.80 -19.54
N ALA A 260 4.82 -20.04 -20.07
CA ALA A 260 4.63 -20.57 -21.42
C ALA A 260 5.22 -19.68 -22.51
N HIS A 261 5.30 -18.36 -22.26
CA HIS A 261 5.94 -17.38 -23.15
C HIS A 261 7.40 -17.08 -22.75
N GLY A 262 7.97 -17.77 -21.77
CA GLY A 262 9.32 -17.54 -21.24
C GLY A 262 9.50 -16.19 -20.55
N ALA A 263 8.43 -15.62 -20.02
CA ALA A 263 8.40 -14.40 -19.23
C ALA A 263 8.31 -14.73 -17.74
N LEU A 264 8.79 -13.85 -16.88
CA LEU A 264 8.88 -14.04 -15.43
C LEU A 264 7.74 -13.32 -14.68
N LEU A 265 7.40 -13.82 -13.49
CA LEU A 265 6.42 -13.23 -12.59
C LEU A 265 7.11 -12.61 -11.37
N THR A 266 6.86 -11.32 -11.12
CA THR A 266 7.25 -10.63 -9.89
C THR A 266 6.03 -10.23 -9.09
N PHE A 267 5.96 -10.62 -7.82
CA PHE A 267 5.00 -10.07 -6.87
C PHE A 267 5.62 -8.89 -6.12
N ASP A 268 4.97 -7.74 -6.24
CA ASP A 268 5.21 -6.60 -5.37
C ASP A 268 4.38 -6.77 -4.09
N GLU A 269 5.04 -7.30 -3.07
CA GLU A 269 4.49 -7.48 -1.73
C GLU A 269 4.90 -6.34 -0.77
N VAL A 270 5.27 -5.20 -1.29
CA VAL A 270 5.66 -4.03 -0.47
C VAL A 270 4.53 -3.58 0.45
N LYS A 271 3.28 -3.71 0.04
CA LYS A 271 2.10 -3.43 0.88
C LYS A 271 1.47 -4.68 1.50
N THR A 272 1.53 -5.82 0.84
CA THR A 272 0.88 -7.06 1.27
C THR A 272 1.78 -7.93 2.15
N GLY A 273 3.08 -7.90 1.93
CA GLY A 273 4.03 -8.68 2.72
C GLY A 273 3.97 -8.34 4.21
N LEU A 274 3.75 -9.30 5.07
CA LEU A 274 3.50 -9.24 6.52
C LEU A 274 2.13 -8.65 6.93
N THR A 275 1.49 -7.79 6.12
CA THR A 275 0.21 -7.17 6.52
C THR A 275 -0.99 -8.06 6.24
N VAL A 276 -0.95 -8.89 5.19
CA VAL A 276 -2.05 -9.80 4.87
C VAL A 276 -1.89 -11.20 5.47
N GLY A 277 -0.72 -11.49 6.03
CA GLY A 277 -0.41 -12.75 6.67
C GLY A 277 1.10 -12.97 6.79
N PRO A 278 1.56 -14.01 7.49
CA PRO A 278 2.98 -14.26 7.76
C PRO A 278 3.84 -14.49 6.49
N GLY A 279 3.25 -15.03 5.43
CA GLY A 279 3.88 -15.23 4.11
C GLY A 279 3.36 -14.28 3.05
N GLY A 280 2.75 -13.15 3.44
CA GLY A 280 2.16 -12.20 2.51
C GLY A 280 1.04 -12.79 1.66
N ALA A 281 0.77 -12.17 0.53
CA ALA A 281 -0.20 -12.68 -0.44
C ALA A 281 0.29 -13.95 -1.15
N SER A 282 1.61 -14.12 -1.33
CA SER A 282 2.19 -15.38 -1.83
C SER A 282 1.76 -16.57 -0.99
N GLY A 283 1.87 -16.47 0.34
CA GLY A 283 1.42 -17.50 1.27
C GLY A 283 -0.10 -17.64 1.32
N LEU A 284 -0.84 -16.53 1.24
CA LEU A 284 -2.30 -16.52 1.29
C LEU A 284 -2.93 -17.26 0.09
N PHE A 285 -2.38 -17.06 -1.11
CA PHE A 285 -2.89 -17.68 -2.34
C PHE A 285 -2.16 -18.96 -2.74
N GLY A 286 -1.08 -19.32 -2.04
CA GLY A 286 -0.28 -20.52 -2.34
C GLY A 286 0.48 -20.42 -3.68
N VAL A 287 0.78 -19.21 -4.14
CA VAL A 287 1.50 -18.98 -5.40
C VAL A 287 2.85 -18.34 -5.13
N THR A 288 3.92 -19.03 -5.48
CA THR A 288 5.30 -18.50 -5.37
C THR A 288 5.71 -17.87 -6.70
N PRO A 289 5.97 -16.55 -6.78
CA PRO A 289 6.46 -15.89 -7.98
C PRO A 289 7.95 -16.21 -8.22
N ASP A 290 8.52 -15.79 -9.36
CA ASP A 290 9.95 -15.88 -9.62
C ASP A 290 10.75 -14.91 -8.76
N LEU A 291 10.20 -13.72 -8.53
CA LEU A 291 10.74 -12.69 -7.65
C LEU A 291 9.66 -12.12 -6.73
N VAL A 292 10.03 -11.77 -5.51
CA VAL A 292 9.16 -11.08 -4.54
C VAL A 292 9.88 -9.86 -3.96
N CYS A 293 9.18 -8.72 -3.92
CA CYS A 293 9.64 -7.47 -3.30
C CYS A 293 8.90 -7.25 -1.99
N VAL A 294 9.61 -7.01 -0.89
CA VAL A 294 9.05 -6.70 0.44
C VAL A 294 9.71 -5.45 1.00
N ALA A 295 8.93 -4.60 1.68
CA ALA A 295 9.43 -3.40 2.35
C ALA A 295 8.47 -2.97 3.47
N LYS A 296 8.34 -1.68 3.73
CA LYS A 296 7.35 -1.08 4.66
C LYS A 296 7.34 -1.78 6.03
N ALA A 297 6.37 -2.66 6.29
CA ALA A 297 6.22 -3.36 7.57
C ALA A 297 7.48 -4.13 7.98
N LEU A 298 8.30 -4.58 7.01
CA LEU A 298 9.55 -5.29 7.27
C LEU A 298 10.49 -4.51 8.20
N GLY A 299 10.59 -3.20 7.99
CA GLY A 299 11.53 -2.35 8.73
C GLY A 299 11.05 -1.93 10.12
N GLY A 300 9.82 -2.25 10.53
CA GLY A 300 9.29 -1.82 11.82
C GLY A 300 9.29 -0.30 12.03
N GLY A 301 9.21 0.48 10.96
CA GLY A 301 9.30 1.94 10.94
C GLY A 301 10.61 2.49 10.36
N LEU A 302 11.65 1.65 10.17
CA LEU A 302 12.90 2.04 9.54
C LEU A 302 12.90 1.71 8.04
N SER A 303 13.62 2.53 7.25
CA SER A 303 13.78 2.31 5.81
C SER A 303 14.57 1.04 5.53
N THR A 304 13.91 0.04 4.97
CA THR A 304 14.53 -1.19 4.46
C THR A 304 13.60 -1.88 3.46
N SER A 305 14.18 -2.70 2.62
CA SER A 305 13.46 -3.59 1.70
C SER A 305 14.26 -4.86 1.45
N ALA A 306 13.60 -5.85 0.87
CA ALA A 306 14.23 -7.06 0.40
C ALA A 306 13.62 -7.47 -0.95
N ILE A 307 14.48 -7.93 -1.86
CA ILE A 307 14.09 -8.70 -3.02
C ILE A 307 14.49 -10.15 -2.82
N GLY A 308 13.62 -11.07 -3.18
CA GLY A 308 13.84 -12.50 -3.05
C GLY A 308 13.47 -13.28 -4.29
N GLY A 309 14.10 -14.43 -4.44
CA GLY A 309 13.86 -15.35 -5.54
C GLY A 309 14.68 -16.63 -5.41
N SER A 310 14.64 -17.44 -6.45
CA SER A 310 15.44 -18.65 -6.58
C SER A 310 16.39 -18.54 -7.78
N THR A 311 16.04 -19.15 -8.89
CA THR A 311 16.90 -19.24 -10.10
C THR A 311 17.31 -17.87 -10.64
N VAL A 312 16.42 -16.88 -10.62
CA VAL A 312 16.73 -15.52 -11.09
C VAL A 312 17.79 -14.85 -10.24
N MET A 313 17.77 -15.07 -8.92
CA MET A 313 18.77 -14.51 -8.00
C MET A 313 20.16 -15.11 -8.16
N GLU A 314 20.30 -16.26 -8.84
CA GLU A 314 21.59 -16.85 -9.19
C GLU A 314 22.47 -15.93 -10.07
N LEU A 315 21.87 -15.00 -10.81
CA LEU A 315 22.61 -13.96 -11.55
C LEU A 315 23.52 -13.13 -10.62
N ILE A 316 23.05 -12.86 -9.41
CA ILE A 316 23.85 -12.14 -8.40
C ILE A 316 24.95 -13.03 -7.85
N VAL A 317 24.65 -14.31 -7.59
CA VAL A 317 25.65 -15.29 -7.11
C VAL A 317 26.78 -15.45 -8.13
N ARG A 318 26.46 -15.52 -9.41
CA ARG A 318 27.43 -15.64 -10.51
C ARG A 318 28.08 -14.31 -10.92
N ARG A 319 27.71 -13.20 -10.28
CA ARG A 319 28.18 -11.83 -10.60
C ARG A 319 27.86 -11.39 -12.04
N GLU A 320 26.75 -11.86 -12.58
CA GLU A 320 26.18 -11.43 -13.86
C GLU A 320 25.26 -10.21 -13.69
N TYR A 321 24.79 -9.98 -12.48
CA TYR A 321 24.07 -8.79 -12.06
C TYR A 321 24.65 -8.26 -10.73
N GLU A 322 24.99 -6.98 -10.70
CA GLU A 322 25.49 -6.30 -9.49
C GLU A 322 24.41 -5.43 -8.87
N GLN A 323 23.89 -5.84 -7.71
CA GLN A 323 23.01 -5.02 -6.88
C GLN A 323 23.87 -4.26 -5.88
N VAL A 324 23.90 -2.93 -6.00
CA VAL A 324 24.75 -2.06 -5.20
C VAL A 324 23.93 -1.02 -4.43
N GLY A 325 24.45 -0.61 -3.27
CA GLY A 325 23.83 0.43 -2.44
C GLY A 325 24.59 0.57 -1.13
N THR A 326 25.08 1.77 -0.82
CA THR A 326 25.89 2.05 0.38
C THR A 326 25.18 1.63 1.68
N PHE A 327 23.87 1.84 1.77
CA PHE A 327 23.08 1.57 2.96
C PHE A 327 22.30 0.24 2.92
N ASN A 328 22.47 -0.57 1.86
CA ASN A 328 21.76 -1.84 1.72
C ASN A 328 22.09 -2.79 2.87
N GLY A 329 21.05 -3.26 3.57
CA GLY A 329 21.21 -4.12 4.73
C GLY A 329 21.98 -3.47 5.89
N ASN A 330 21.86 -2.13 6.08
CA ASN A 330 22.54 -1.45 7.17
C ASN A 330 22.14 -2.03 8.53
N PRO A 331 23.10 -2.06 9.48
CA PRO A 331 22.91 -2.74 10.77
C PRO A 331 21.69 -2.26 11.55
N LEU A 332 21.37 -0.98 11.48
CA LEU A 332 20.26 -0.39 12.22
C LEU A 332 18.92 -0.91 11.72
N ALA A 333 18.71 -0.87 10.39
CA ALA A 333 17.49 -1.38 9.78
C ALA A 333 17.37 -2.91 9.91
N MET A 334 18.49 -3.63 9.83
CA MET A 334 18.48 -5.10 10.02
C MET A 334 18.14 -5.50 11.46
N ALA A 335 18.61 -4.77 12.47
CA ALA A 335 18.23 -5.00 13.86
C ALA A 335 16.71 -4.78 14.08
N ALA A 336 16.15 -3.72 13.51
CA ALA A 336 14.71 -3.47 13.55
C ALA A 336 13.91 -4.55 12.81
N ALA A 337 14.34 -4.94 11.61
CA ALA A 337 13.70 -5.98 10.82
C ALA A 337 13.76 -7.36 11.53
N ARG A 338 14.89 -7.69 12.16
CA ARG A 338 15.00 -8.88 13.00
C ARG A 338 13.97 -8.89 14.12
N ALA A 339 13.91 -7.82 14.93
CA ALA A 339 12.92 -7.70 16.00
C ALA A 339 11.49 -7.77 15.46
N MET A 340 11.21 -7.11 14.33
CA MET A 340 9.91 -7.17 13.66
C MET A 340 9.52 -8.61 13.34
N LEU A 341 10.42 -9.38 12.72
CA LEU A 341 10.13 -10.73 12.23
C LEU A 341 10.12 -11.79 13.32
N THR A 342 10.93 -11.64 14.39
CA THR A 342 11.09 -12.66 15.42
C THR A 342 10.30 -12.40 16.70
N GLU A 343 9.93 -11.14 16.99
CA GLU A 343 9.31 -10.76 18.25
C GLU A 343 7.96 -10.07 18.09
N VAL A 344 7.75 -9.35 16.98
CA VAL A 344 6.51 -8.58 16.76
C VAL A 344 5.46 -9.40 16.01
N VAL A 345 5.78 -9.90 14.80
CA VAL A 345 4.81 -10.61 13.94
C VAL A 345 4.76 -12.10 14.25
N THR A 346 4.37 -12.42 15.47
CA THR A 346 4.20 -13.79 15.98
C THR A 346 2.83 -14.36 15.55
N PRO A 347 2.62 -15.70 15.66
CA PRO A 347 1.29 -16.28 15.44
C PRO A 347 0.19 -15.64 16.29
N GLN A 348 0.50 -15.27 17.53
CA GLN A 348 -0.45 -14.59 18.45
C GLN A 348 -0.78 -13.17 17.97
N ALA A 349 0.21 -12.46 17.42
CA ALA A 349 0.00 -11.14 16.81
C ALA A 349 -0.94 -11.24 15.61
N TYR A 350 -0.75 -12.21 14.73
CA TYR A 350 -1.68 -12.41 13.61
C TYR A 350 -3.09 -12.79 14.06
N ALA A 351 -3.24 -13.65 15.05
CA ALA A 351 -4.55 -13.97 15.63
C ALA A 351 -5.25 -12.73 16.21
N HIS A 352 -4.48 -11.82 16.84
CA HIS A 352 -4.98 -10.54 17.33
C HIS A 352 -5.41 -9.62 16.19
N LEU A 353 -4.59 -9.48 15.16
CA LEU A 353 -4.90 -8.67 13.97
C LEU A 353 -6.17 -9.18 13.25
N ASP A 354 -6.31 -10.50 13.08
CA ASP A 354 -7.48 -11.12 12.47
C ASP A 354 -8.75 -10.84 13.27
N ARG A 355 -8.68 -10.95 14.59
CA ARG A 355 -9.80 -10.65 15.49
C ARG A 355 -10.23 -9.17 15.36
N LEU A 356 -9.28 -8.24 15.35
CA LEU A 356 -9.58 -6.81 15.20
C LEU A 356 -10.10 -6.47 13.80
N ARG A 357 -9.54 -7.11 12.76
CA ARG A 357 -10.05 -6.99 11.39
C ARG A 357 -11.52 -7.41 11.31
N ASP A 358 -11.86 -8.57 11.88
CA ASP A 358 -13.22 -9.09 11.85
C ASP A 358 -14.18 -8.18 12.62
N ARG A 359 -13.75 -7.68 13.80
CA ARG A 359 -14.52 -6.68 14.57
C ARG A 359 -14.75 -5.39 13.75
N MET A 360 -13.73 -4.88 13.06
CA MET A 360 -13.85 -3.70 12.19
C MET A 360 -14.82 -3.96 11.04
N ARG A 361 -14.63 -5.06 10.32
CA ARG A 361 -15.49 -5.46 9.20
C ARG A 361 -16.95 -5.57 9.65
N ASP A 362 -17.20 -6.33 10.70
CA ASP A 362 -18.57 -6.63 11.17
C ASP A 362 -19.24 -5.36 11.72
N GLY A 363 -18.49 -4.51 12.42
CA GLY A 363 -19.00 -3.23 12.90
C GLY A 363 -19.36 -2.26 11.78
N LEU A 364 -18.50 -2.12 10.78
CA LEU A 364 -18.77 -1.29 9.61
C LEU A 364 -19.93 -1.85 8.77
N GLN A 365 -19.99 -3.17 8.59
CA GLN A 365 -21.08 -3.80 7.86
C GLN A 365 -22.42 -3.60 8.57
N ALA A 366 -22.45 -3.69 9.89
CA ALA A 366 -23.66 -3.42 10.68
C ALA A 366 -24.16 -1.97 10.50
N VAL A 367 -23.26 -0.99 10.35
CA VAL A 367 -23.64 0.39 10.01
C VAL A 367 -24.22 0.43 8.59
N ILE A 368 -23.55 -0.17 7.61
CA ILE A 368 -24.03 -0.22 6.22
C ILE A 368 -25.42 -0.82 6.14
N ASP A 369 -25.64 -1.97 6.79
CA ASP A 369 -26.92 -2.67 6.79
C ASP A 369 -28.01 -1.85 7.47
N ARG A 370 -27.69 -1.16 8.56
CA ARG A 370 -28.62 -0.30 9.31
C ARG A 370 -29.21 0.85 8.48
N TYR A 371 -28.43 1.38 7.54
CA TYR A 371 -28.84 2.50 6.69
C TYR A 371 -29.20 2.07 5.26
N ASP A 372 -29.18 0.76 4.96
CA ASP A 372 -29.33 0.22 3.59
C ASP A 372 -28.40 0.97 2.60
N ALA A 373 -27.17 1.25 3.06
CA ALA A 373 -26.23 2.03 2.28
C ALA A 373 -25.64 1.21 1.13
N PRO A 374 -25.51 1.78 -0.08
CA PRO A 374 -24.94 1.08 -1.23
C PRO A 374 -23.41 1.05 -1.16
N TRP A 375 -22.86 0.66 -0.02
CA TRP A 375 -21.43 0.64 0.26
C TRP A 375 -20.96 -0.78 0.58
N LEU A 376 -19.64 -1.00 0.52
CA LEU A 376 -19.06 -2.32 0.76
C LEU A 376 -17.80 -2.20 1.62
N VAL A 377 -17.68 -3.03 2.65
CA VAL A 377 -16.43 -3.22 3.39
C VAL A 377 -15.56 -4.25 2.68
N VAL A 378 -14.30 -3.90 2.43
CA VAL A 378 -13.31 -4.82 1.85
C VAL A 378 -12.13 -4.92 2.79
N THR A 379 -11.63 -6.13 3.05
CA THR A 379 -10.49 -6.37 3.94
C THR A 379 -9.45 -7.26 3.28
N ALA A 380 -8.17 -7.04 3.66
CA ALA A 380 -7.05 -7.90 3.29
C ALA A 380 -6.06 -7.94 4.45
N GLY A 381 -6.10 -9.01 5.26
CA GLY A 381 -5.32 -9.12 6.49
C GLY A 381 -5.58 -7.96 7.45
N ALA A 382 -4.55 -7.30 7.91
CA ALA A 382 -4.63 -6.14 8.81
C ALA A 382 -5.14 -4.84 8.14
N LYS A 383 -5.41 -4.87 6.84
CA LYS A 383 -5.85 -3.71 6.06
C LYS A 383 -7.30 -3.85 5.61
N GLY A 384 -7.92 -2.72 5.32
CA GLY A 384 -9.25 -2.69 4.77
C GLY A 384 -9.65 -1.28 4.33
N CYS A 385 -10.82 -1.18 3.72
CA CYS A 385 -11.43 0.07 3.30
C CYS A 385 -12.94 -0.06 3.21
N VAL A 386 -13.63 1.08 3.16
CA VAL A 386 -15.03 1.16 2.74
C VAL A 386 -15.06 1.65 1.29
N SER A 387 -15.68 0.89 0.41
CA SER A 387 -15.96 1.30 -0.96
C SER A 387 -17.35 1.96 -1.00
N PHE A 388 -17.40 3.24 -1.35
CA PHE A 388 -18.64 4.03 -1.40
C PHE A 388 -19.36 3.85 -2.76
N MET A 389 -19.57 2.60 -3.16
CA MET A 389 -20.30 2.23 -4.36
C MET A 389 -21.01 0.88 -4.19
N PRO A 390 -22.08 0.61 -4.94
CA PRO A 390 -22.68 -0.73 -4.96
C PRO A 390 -21.73 -1.71 -5.68
N GLY A 391 -21.42 -2.83 -5.00
CA GLY A 391 -20.60 -3.89 -5.54
C GLY A 391 -19.09 -3.70 -5.38
N ARG A 392 -18.32 -4.68 -5.84
CA ARG A 392 -16.88 -4.73 -5.68
C ARG A 392 -16.16 -3.98 -6.79
N ILE A 393 -15.12 -3.25 -6.44
CA ILE A 393 -14.11 -2.78 -7.38
C ILE A 393 -13.35 -4.02 -7.90
N ARG A 394 -13.28 -4.19 -9.22
CA ARG A 394 -12.66 -5.36 -9.87
C ARG A 394 -11.39 -5.01 -10.63
N ASN A 395 -11.26 -3.73 -11.03
CA ASN A 395 -10.11 -3.19 -11.75
C ASN A 395 -10.00 -1.69 -11.49
N PHE A 396 -8.96 -1.06 -12.04
CA PHE A 396 -8.71 0.36 -11.88
C PHE A 396 -9.83 1.26 -12.45
N ARG A 397 -10.52 0.83 -13.51
CA ARG A 397 -11.61 1.61 -14.12
C ARG A 397 -12.81 1.75 -13.19
N ASP A 398 -13.16 0.67 -12.47
CA ASP A 398 -14.18 0.70 -11.42
C ASP A 398 -13.76 1.68 -10.29
N PHE A 399 -12.49 1.62 -9.85
CA PHE A 399 -11.95 2.54 -8.84
C PHE A 399 -11.99 4.00 -9.29
N ARG A 400 -11.60 4.27 -10.54
CA ARG A 400 -11.62 5.62 -11.11
C ARG A 400 -13.02 6.25 -11.12
N ALA A 401 -14.07 5.44 -11.31
CA ALA A 401 -15.46 5.88 -11.35
C ALA A 401 -16.01 6.33 -9.98
N LEU A 402 -15.29 6.08 -8.87
CA LEU A 402 -15.72 6.50 -7.54
C LEU A 402 -15.72 8.02 -7.40
N ASP A 403 -16.73 8.54 -6.69
CA ASP A 403 -16.75 9.94 -6.26
C ASP A 403 -15.80 10.15 -5.07
N GLY A 404 -14.69 10.82 -5.31
CA GLY A 404 -13.66 11.09 -4.30
C GLY A 404 -14.12 11.90 -3.10
N ARG A 405 -15.23 12.64 -3.19
CA ARG A 405 -15.79 13.42 -2.08
C ARG A 405 -16.17 12.54 -0.89
N TYR A 406 -16.62 11.30 -1.13
CA TYR A 406 -16.93 10.36 -0.03
C TYR A 406 -15.69 9.98 0.76
N GLY A 407 -14.56 9.69 0.08
CA GLY A 407 -13.29 9.40 0.73
C GLY A 407 -12.83 10.61 1.55
N HIS A 408 -12.90 11.80 1.01
CA HIS A 408 -12.52 13.04 1.69
C HIS A 408 -13.41 13.34 2.92
N ALA A 409 -14.72 13.20 2.81
CA ALA A 409 -15.65 13.33 3.92
C ALA A 409 -15.37 12.29 5.03
N HIS A 410 -15.13 11.04 4.64
CA HIS A 410 -14.78 9.97 5.57
C HIS A 410 -13.49 10.30 6.33
N TRP A 411 -12.44 10.76 5.62
CA TRP A 411 -11.20 11.18 6.27
C TRP A 411 -11.42 12.31 7.27
N LEU A 412 -12.13 13.39 6.90
CA LEU A 412 -12.42 14.53 7.79
C LEU A 412 -13.20 14.10 9.03
N VAL A 413 -14.25 13.30 8.86
CA VAL A 413 -15.08 12.80 9.98
C VAL A 413 -14.25 11.94 10.93
N GLN A 414 -13.43 11.04 10.41
CA GLN A 414 -12.55 10.20 11.23
C GLN A 414 -11.50 11.05 11.95
N HIS A 415 -10.84 11.96 11.25
CA HIS A 415 -9.82 12.83 11.80
C HIS A 415 -10.36 13.71 12.94
N ASN A 416 -11.46 14.42 12.72
CA ASN A 416 -12.05 15.31 13.70
C ASN A 416 -12.53 14.58 14.97
N ARG A 417 -12.73 13.26 14.89
CA ARG A 417 -13.18 12.38 16.00
C ARG A 417 -12.09 11.45 16.50
N GLY A 418 -10.82 11.78 16.24
CA GLY A 418 -9.68 11.12 16.85
C GLY A 418 -9.30 9.77 16.23
N ALA A 419 -9.57 9.54 14.95
CA ALA A 419 -9.03 8.44 14.19
C ALA A 419 -8.28 8.99 12.95
N PHE A 420 -7.01 8.63 12.81
CA PHE A 420 -6.13 9.14 11.77
C PHE A 420 -6.06 8.17 10.60
N LEU A 421 -6.54 8.58 9.43
CA LEU A 421 -6.45 7.86 8.15
C LEU A 421 -5.52 8.59 7.18
N PRO A 422 -5.06 7.95 6.09
CA PRO A 422 -4.41 8.64 4.99
C PRO A 422 -5.37 9.67 4.38
N PRO A 423 -4.93 10.92 4.14
CA PRO A 423 -5.79 11.96 3.56
C PRO A 423 -5.95 11.84 2.04
N TRP A 424 -5.53 10.74 1.46
CA TRP A 424 -5.42 10.55 0.02
C TRP A 424 -6.32 9.45 -0.52
N GLY A 425 -6.90 9.73 -1.69
CA GLY A 425 -7.58 8.75 -2.50
C GLY A 425 -9.09 8.73 -2.32
N LYS A 426 -9.72 8.01 -3.22
CA LYS A 426 -11.18 7.84 -3.28
C LYS A 426 -11.68 6.82 -2.26
N VAL A 427 -10.75 5.99 -1.75
CA VAL A 427 -11.02 4.92 -0.79
C VAL A 427 -9.91 4.93 0.26
N GLU A 428 -10.24 5.42 1.43
CA GLU A 428 -9.31 5.48 2.57
C GLU A 428 -9.08 4.09 3.17
N GLN A 429 -7.81 3.65 3.15
CA GLN A 429 -7.41 2.35 3.67
C GLN A 429 -6.89 2.49 5.10
N TRP A 430 -7.48 1.73 6.02
CA TRP A 430 -6.88 1.57 7.34
C TRP A 430 -5.78 0.52 7.38
N LEU A 431 -4.89 0.64 8.36
CA LEU A 431 -3.99 -0.41 8.84
C LEU A 431 -4.24 -0.63 10.34
N ILE A 432 -4.54 -1.85 10.72
CA ILE A 432 -4.56 -2.28 12.13
C ILE A 432 -3.15 -2.74 12.50
N SER A 433 -2.58 -2.21 13.58
CA SER A 433 -1.29 -2.65 14.11
C SER A 433 -1.46 -3.64 15.26
N VAL A 434 -0.39 -4.34 15.62
CA VAL A 434 -0.39 -5.28 16.77
C VAL A 434 -0.65 -4.60 18.12
N GLN A 435 -0.59 -3.28 18.18
CA GLN A 435 -0.85 -2.49 19.39
C GLN A 435 -2.26 -1.85 19.43
N HIS A 436 -3.07 -2.01 18.38
CA HIS A 436 -4.46 -1.57 18.40
C HIS A 436 -5.30 -2.39 19.39
N THR A 437 -6.34 -1.75 19.92
CA THR A 437 -7.29 -2.33 20.86
C THR A 437 -8.70 -2.35 20.29
N ASP A 438 -9.62 -3.03 20.99
CA ASP A 438 -11.04 -3.03 20.65
C ASP A 438 -11.60 -1.59 20.68
N ALA A 439 -11.17 -0.76 21.64
CA ALA A 439 -11.63 0.62 21.77
C ALA A 439 -11.21 1.50 20.57
N ASP A 440 -10.06 1.23 19.94
CA ASP A 440 -9.64 1.92 18.72
C ASP A 440 -10.58 1.59 17.57
N VAL A 441 -10.89 0.31 17.41
CA VAL A 441 -11.82 -0.18 16.37
C VAL A 441 -13.23 0.36 16.61
N ASP A 442 -13.72 0.33 17.84
CA ASP A 442 -15.06 0.82 18.18
C ASP A 442 -15.20 2.31 17.91
N ARG A 443 -14.16 3.12 18.19
CA ARG A 443 -14.11 4.54 17.83
C ARG A 443 -14.25 4.73 16.31
N PHE A 444 -13.49 3.98 15.52
CA PHE A 444 -13.54 4.08 14.06
C PHE A 444 -14.94 3.75 13.52
N VAL A 445 -15.56 2.67 14.02
CA VAL A 445 -16.91 2.25 13.64
C VAL A 445 -17.95 3.29 14.04
N ALA A 446 -17.84 3.85 15.26
CA ALA A 446 -18.75 4.90 15.72
C ALA A 446 -18.66 6.17 14.85
N ASN A 447 -17.44 6.58 14.47
CA ASN A 447 -17.24 7.72 13.57
C ASN A 447 -17.84 7.46 12.17
N PHE A 448 -17.69 6.22 11.67
CA PHE A 448 -18.33 5.83 10.42
C PHE A 448 -19.86 5.83 10.52
N GLY A 449 -20.39 5.42 11.66
CA GLY A 449 -21.83 5.54 11.97
C GLY A 449 -22.33 6.99 11.91
N HIS A 450 -21.53 7.93 12.44
CA HIS A 450 -21.83 9.35 12.35
C HIS A 450 -21.81 9.86 10.89
N LEU A 451 -20.83 9.45 10.08
CA LEU A 451 -20.80 9.76 8.64
C LEU A 451 -22.09 9.30 7.95
N ALA A 452 -22.50 8.05 8.21
CA ALA A 452 -23.70 7.47 7.62
C ALA A 452 -24.98 8.24 8.04
N ASP A 453 -25.08 8.60 9.32
CA ASP A 453 -26.20 9.40 9.85
C ASP A 453 -26.31 10.75 9.17
N GLN A 454 -25.21 11.49 9.04
CA GLN A 454 -25.19 12.80 8.37
C GLN A 454 -25.54 12.72 6.89
N LEU A 455 -25.09 11.71 6.19
CA LEU A 455 -25.32 11.56 4.74
C LEU A 455 -26.70 10.97 4.43
N LEU A 456 -27.13 9.94 5.15
CA LEU A 456 -28.30 9.13 4.81
C LEU A 456 -29.55 9.52 5.63
N GLY A 457 -29.35 10.16 6.79
CA GLY A 457 -30.42 10.56 7.71
C GLY A 457 -30.84 9.42 8.65
N GLU A 458 -32.12 9.35 9.03
CA GLU A 458 -32.60 8.33 9.98
C GLU A 458 -32.41 6.91 9.42
N PRO A 459 -32.02 5.93 10.27
CA PRO A 459 -31.90 4.52 9.89
C PRO A 459 -33.22 3.95 9.36
N VAL A 460 -33.13 2.95 8.50
CA VAL A 460 -34.26 2.20 7.94
C VAL A 460 -34.84 1.22 8.97
#